data_0965053c58c8a6ba5c0490ff8f72c990
#
_entry.id   0965053c58c8a6ba5c0490ff8f72c990
#
_cell.length_a   1.000
_cell.length_b   1.000
_cell.length_c   1.000
_cell.angle_alpha   90.00
_cell.angle_beta   90.00
_cell.angle_gamma   90.00
#
_symmetry.space_group_name_H-M   'P 1'
#
loop_
_entity.id
_entity.type
_entity.pdbx_description
1 polymer ?
#
loop_
_entity_poly.entity_id
_entity_poly.type
_entity_poly.pdbx_seq_one_letter_code
_entity_poly.pdbx_strand_id
1 'polypeptide(L)'
;MKKTFTLADANRTLPLVSRIVRDLVARYPAWRELVEEYELLTSSQRADAPDPRVEQLERQVTAVAREIDGYIHEVTELGAEAQSPLDSGLVDFPGVHDGRSIFLCWRLGEESIEHWHERDGGFAGRQSIGALEFADR
;
A
#
# COMPACT_ATOMS: atom_id res chain seq x y z
N MET A 1 -7.41 -4.80 19.41
CA MET A 1 -6.36 -3.92 19.96
C MET A 1 -5.43 -3.47 18.82
N LYS A 2 -5.24 -2.19 18.67
CA LYS A 2 -4.33 -1.68 17.64
C LYS A 2 -2.88 -1.94 18.03
N LYS A 3 -2.14 -2.53 17.11
CA LYS A 3 -0.70 -2.69 17.29
C LYS A 3 -0.01 -1.35 17.07
N THR A 4 0.93 -1.03 17.94
CA THR A 4 1.82 0.12 17.75
C THR A 4 3.26 -0.38 17.63
N PHE A 5 4.08 0.38 16.91
CA PHE A 5 5.46 0.04 16.63
C PHE A 5 6.40 1.05 17.28
N THR A 6 7.48 0.55 17.87
CA THR A 6 8.66 1.39 18.06
C THR A 6 9.36 1.51 16.71
N LEU A 7 10.27 2.47 16.59
CA LEU A 7 11.07 2.61 15.37
C LEU A 7 11.85 1.32 15.07
N ALA A 8 12.44 0.72 16.09
CA ALA A 8 13.18 -0.53 15.92
C ALA A 8 12.30 -1.68 15.44
N ASP A 9 11.09 -1.81 16.02
CA ASP A 9 10.15 -2.87 15.63
C ASP A 9 9.69 -2.69 14.18
N ALA A 10 9.37 -1.47 13.79
CA ALA A 10 8.94 -1.19 12.42
C ALA A 10 10.08 -1.49 11.43
N ASN A 11 11.30 -1.07 11.73
CA ASN A 11 12.44 -1.35 10.87
C ASN A 11 12.71 -2.86 10.72
N ARG A 12 12.45 -3.65 11.76
CA ARG A 12 12.62 -5.12 11.67
C ARG A 12 11.67 -5.76 10.69
N THR A 13 10.52 -5.15 10.39
CA THR A 13 9.56 -5.68 9.43
C THR A 13 9.96 -5.41 7.98
N LEU A 14 10.85 -4.45 7.73
CA LEU A 14 11.15 -3.98 6.38
C LEU A 14 11.62 -5.05 5.40
N PRO A 15 12.45 -6.05 5.79
CA PRO A 15 12.80 -7.09 4.85
C PRO A 15 11.57 -7.81 4.25
N LEU A 16 10.55 -8.03 5.07
CA LEU A 16 9.30 -8.63 4.61
C LEU A 16 8.41 -7.61 3.91
N VAL A 17 8.19 -6.45 4.54
CA VAL A 17 7.30 -5.41 4.02
C VAL A 17 7.80 -4.91 2.65
N SER A 18 9.10 -4.74 2.47
CA SER A 18 9.64 -4.27 1.19
C SER A 18 9.38 -5.27 0.06
N ARG A 19 9.41 -6.56 0.33
CA ARG A 19 9.10 -7.60 -0.67
C ARG A 19 7.62 -7.55 -1.06
N ILE A 20 6.74 -7.47 -0.07
CA ILE A 20 5.30 -7.39 -0.30
C ILE A 20 4.96 -6.13 -1.10
N VAL A 21 5.47 -4.99 -0.69
CA VAL A 21 5.17 -3.70 -1.32
C VAL A 21 5.76 -3.62 -2.73
N ARG A 22 6.92 -4.21 -2.96
CA ARG A 22 7.50 -4.29 -4.31
C ARG A 22 6.55 -5.02 -5.26
N ASP A 23 5.99 -6.14 -4.81
CA ASP A 23 5.04 -6.91 -5.61
C ASP A 23 3.75 -6.13 -5.85
N LEU A 24 3.24 -5.44 -4.80
CA LEU A 24 2.06 -4.60 -4.90
C LEU A 24 2.25 -3.48 -5.93
N VAL A 25 3.36 -2.76 -5.83
CA VAL A 25 3.68 -1.65 -6.75
C VAL A 25 3.81 -2.14 -8.19
N ALA A 26 4.37 -3.33 -8.39
CA ALA A 26 4.51 -3.91 -9.72
C ALA A 26 3.18 -4.37 -10.32
N ARG A 27 2.28 -4.91 -9.48
CA ARG A 27 1.01 -5.48 -9.99
C ARG A 27 -0.10 -4.45 -10.17
N TYR A 28 -0.07 -3.36 -9.43
CA TYR A 28 -1.14 -2.38 -9.47
C TYR A 28 -1.33 -1.75 -10.87
N PRO A 29 -0.27 -1.32 -11.57
CA PRO A 29 -0.42 -0.79 -12.93
C PRO A 29 -0.98 -1.82 -13.91
N ALA A 30 -0.59 -3.09 -13.76
CA ALA A 30 -1.12 -4.17 -14.61
C ALA A 30 -2.63 -4.32 -14.44
N TRP A 31 -3.12 -4.24 -13.20
CA TRP A 31 -4.55 -4.26 -12.91
C TRP A 31 -5.27 -3.08 -13.55
N ARG A 32 -4.71 -1.88 -13.44
CA ARG A 32 -5.28 -0.67 -14.05
C ARG A 32 -5.42 -0.80 -15.57
N GLU A 33 -4.40 -1.34 -16.22
CA GLU A 33 -4.43 -1.56 -17.67
C GLU A 33 -5.54 -2.54 -18.06
N LEU A 34 -5.72 -3.61 -17.30
CA LEU A 34 -6.79 -4.58 -17.53
C LEU A 34 -8.17 -3.95 -17.35
N VAL A 35 -8.33 -3.11 -16.34
CA VAL A 35 -9.59 -2.41 -16.10
C VAL A 35 -9.91 -1.45 -17.23
N GLU A 36 -8.93 -0.69 -17.71
CA GLU A 36 -9.11 0.22 -18.83
C GLU A 36 -9.52 -0.51 -20.10
N GLU A 37 -8.87 -1.64 -20.37
CA GLU A 37 -9.22 -2.48 -21.53
C GLU A 37 -10.64 -3.04 -21.41
N TYR A 38 -11.01 -3.50 -20.21
CA TYR A 38 -12.35 -3.98 -19.92
C TYR A 38 -13.40 -2.89 -20.15
N GLU A 39 -13.15 -1.69 -19.66
CA GLU A 39 -14.06 -0.55 -19.83
C GLU A 39 -14.24 -0.18 -21.30
N LEU A 40 -13.15 -0.18 -22.07
CA LEU A 40 -13.23 0.09 -23.51
C LEU A 40 -14.07 -0.94 -24.24
N LEU A 41 -13.86 -2.21 -23.95
CA LEU A 41 -14.63 -3.28 -24.61
C LEU A 41 -16.11 -3.26 -24.21
N THR A 42 -16.41 -3.03 -22.94
CA THR A 42 -17.80 -3.01 -22.47
C THR A 42 -18.55 -1.78 -22.99
N SER A 43 -17.89 -0.65 -23.12
CA SER A 43 -18.53 0.58 -23.63
C SER A 43 -18.88 0.49 -25.11
N SER A 44 -18.17 -0.35 -25.86
CA SER A 44 -18.41 -0.56 -27.29
C SER A 44 -19.19 -1.85 -27.60
N GLN A 45 -19.46 -2.67 -26.58
CA GLN A 45 -20.13 -3.96 -26.77
C GLN A 45 -21.61 -3.77 -27.07
N ARG A 46 -22.08 -4.50 -28.07
CA ARG A 46 -23.52 -4.54 -28.43
C ARG A 46 -24.19 -5.61 -27.58
N ALA A 47 -25.41 -5.32 -27.13
CA ALA A 47 -26.19 -6.25 -26.31
C ALA A 47 -26.52 -7.55 -27.06
N ASP A 48 -26.68 -7.47 -28.39
CA ASP A 48 -27.02 -8.60 -29.25
C ASP A 48 -25.78 -9.34 -29.80
N ALA A 49 -24.58 -8.86 -29.49
CA ALA A 49 -23.34 -9.44 -29.99
C ALA A 49 -22.24 -9.33 -28.89
N PRO A 50 -22.41 -10.08 -27.80
CA PRO A 50 -21.44 -10.02 -26.73
C PRO A 50 -20.04 -10.49 -27.15
N ASP A 51 -19.01 -9.80 -26.72
CA ASP A 51 -17.62 -10.12 -27.07
C ASP A 51 -17.05 -11.08 -26.03
N PRO A 52 -16.61 -12.29 -26.45
CA PRO A 52 -16.03 -13.26 -25.49
C PRO A 52 -14.81 -12.74 -24.72
N ARG A 53 -14.12 -11.73 -25.27
CA ARG A 53 -12.96 -11.13 -24.59
C ARG A 53 -13.38 -10.41 -23.31
N VAL A 54 -14.62 -9.93 -23.21
CA VAL A 54 -15.13 -9.27 -22.01
C VAL A 54 -15.10 -10.22 -20.82
N GLU A 55 -15.57 -11.45 -21.00
CA GLU A 55 -15.55 -12.46 -19.92
C GLU A 55 -14.12 -12.83 -19.52
N GLN A 56 -13.23 -12.94 -20.50
CA GLN A 56 -11.82 -13.23 -20.23
C GLN A 56 -11.16 -12.10 -19.44
N LEU A 57 -11.39 -10.85 -19.83
CA LEU A 57 -10.87 -9.70 -19.12
C LEU A 57 -11.43 -9.60 -17.70
N GLU A 58 -12.71 -9.90 -17.54
CA GLU A 58 -13.36 -9.92 -16.24
C GLU A 58 -12.66 -10.90 -15.29
N ARG A 59 -12.33 -12.09 -15.76
CA ARG A 59 -11.59 -13.08 -14.99
C ARG A 59 -10.18 -12.59 -14.65
N GLN A 60 -9.50 -11.98 -15.61
CA GLN A 60 -8.16 -11.44 -15.40
C GLN A 60 -8.15 -10.29 -14.39
N VAL A 61 -9.10 -9.37 -14.52
CA VAL A 61 -9.25 -8.25 -13.57
C VAL A 61 -9.47 -8.79 -12.16
N THR A 62 -10.37 -9.75 -12.01
CA THR A 62 -10.69 -10.36 -10.72
C THR A 62 -9.46 -11.07 -10.13
N ALA A 63 -8.74 -11.83 -10.95
CA ALA A 63 -7.57 -12.57 -10.47
C ALA A 63 -6.48 -11.64 -9.97
N VAL A 64 -6.20 -10.57 -10.70
CA VAL A 64 -5.17 -9.60 -10.29
C VAL A 64 -5.64 -8.79 -9.08
N ALA A 65 -6.93 -8.44 -9.02
CA ALA A 65 -7.48 -7.75 -7.85
C ALA A 65 -7.32 -8.59 -6.57
N ARG A 66 -7.55 -9.89 -6.65
CA ARG A 66 -7.36 -10.80 -5.50
C ARG A 66 -5.89 -10.87 -5.07
N GLU A 67 -4.99 -10.87 -6.02
CA GLU A 67 -3.56 -10.86 -5.76
C GLU A 67 -3.17 -9.59 -5.01
N ILE A 68 -3.64 -8.43 -5.49
CA ILE A 68 -3.39 -7.14 -4.85
C ILE A 68 -3.98 -7.10 -3.44
N ASP A 69 -5.22 -7.56 -3.27
CA ASP A 69 -5.86 -7.63 -1.95
C ASP A 69 -5.07 -8.51 -0.99
N GLY A 70 -4.48 -9.58 -1.49
CA GLY A 70 -3.61 -10.45 -0.70
C GLY A 70 -2.38 -9.72 -0.16
N TYR A 71 -1.73 -8.91 -0.98
CA TYR A 71 -0.58 -8.10 -0.55
C TYR A 71 -0.98 -7.07 0.50
N ILE A 72 -2.10 -6.39 0.27
CA ILE A 72 -2.62 -5.41 1.24
C ILE A 72 -2.94 -6.11 2.57
N HIS A 73 -3.55 -7.28 2.50
CA HIS A 73 -3.90 -8.07 3.69
C HIS A 73 -2.65 -8.46 4.49
N GLU A 74 -1.58 -8.88 3.80
CA GLU A 74 -0.32 -9.24 4.46
C GLU A 74 0.26 -8.05 5.24
N VAL A 75 0.23 -6.85 4.64
CA VAL A 75 0.69 -5.64 5.33
C VAL A 75 -0.19 -5.32 6.53
N THR A 76 -1.51 -5.43 6.37
CA THR A 76 -2.48 -5.17 7.44
C THR A 76 -2.31 -6.15 8.60
N GLU A 77 -2.06 -7.42 8.31
CA GLU A 77 -1.83 -8.45 9.34
C GLU A 77 -0.60 -8.15 10.19
N LEU A 78 0.40 -7.48 9.61
CA LEU A 78 1.56 -7.04 10.37
C LEU A 78 1.26 -5.84 11.27
N GLY A 79 0.12 -5.18 11.09
CA GLY A 79 -0.27 -4.00 11.84
C GLY A 79 0.05 -2.68 11.16
N ALA A 80 0.57 -2.73 9.92
CA ALA A 80 0.89 -1.54 9.13
C ALA A 80 -0.22 -1.27 8.11
N GLU A 81 -0.13 -0.14 7.42
CA GLU A 81 -1.12 0.28 6.43
C GLU A 81 -0.46 0.70 5.12
N ALA A 82 -0.79 0.01 4.03
CA ALA A 82 -0.40 0.44 2.69
C ALA A 82 -1.28 1.62 2.29
N GLN A 83 -0.67 2.71 1.83
CA GLN A 83 -1.37 3.95 1.54
C GLN A 83 -1.71 4.11 0.06
N SER A 84 -2.82 4.82 -0.20
CA SER A 84 -3.23 5.18 -1.55
C SER A 84 -2.39 6.34 -2.08
N PRO A 85 -2.10 6.39 -3.38
CA PRO A 85 -2.40 5.34 -4.35
C PRO A 85 -1.54 4.10 -4.12
N LEU A 86 -2.06 2.92 -4.46
CA LEU A 86 -1.43 1.65 -4.11
C LEU A 86 -0.08 1.41 -4.78
N ASP A 87 0.22 2.15 -5.85
CA ASP A 87 1.53 2.11 -6.51
C ASP A 87 2.51 3.16 -5.97
N SER A 88 2.14 3.87 -4.92
CA SER A 88 3.02 4.87 -4.30
C SER A 88 4.19 4.25 -3.54
N GLY A 89 4.02 3.03 -3.08
CA GLY A 89 5.02 2.37 -2.25
C GLY A 89 5.07 2.88 -0.81
N LEU A 90 4.05 3.63 -0.37
CA LEU A 90 3.99 4.20 0.97
C LEU A 90 3.35 3.25 1.96
N VAL A 91 3.97 3.08 3.11
CA VAL A 91 3.45 2.30 4.23
C VAL A 91 3.57 3.11 5.50
N ASP A 92 2.49 3.16 6.27
CA ASP A 92 2.44 3.81 7.56
C ASP A 92 2.38 2.77 8.68
N PHE A 93 3.23 2.98 9.69
CA PHE A 93 3.29 2.13 10.87
C PHE A 93 2.76 2.93 12.05
N PRO A 94 1.65 2.53 12.68
CA PRO A 94 1.14 3.24 13.86
C PRO A 94 2.19 3.27 14.97
N GLY A 95 2.44 4.44 15.50
CA GLY A 95 3.37 4.64 16.61
C GLY A 95 2.83 5.64 17.59
N VAL A 96 3.59 5.86 18.65
CA VAL A 96 3.24 6.83 19.70
C VAL A 96 4.47 7.70 19.99
N HIS A 97 4.26 9.00 20.10
CA HIS A 97 5.27 9.95 20.49
C HIS A 97 4.67 10.95 21.46
N ASP A 98 5.23 11.06 22.65
CA ASP A 98 4.72 11.94 23.71
C ASP A 98 3.24 11.73 23.99
N GLY A 99 2.80 10.47 24.04
CA GLY A 99 1.40 10.11 24.30
C GLY A 99 0.46 10.34 23.13
N ARG A 100 0.95 10.85 21.99
CA ARG A 100 0.15 11.09 20.80
C ARG A 100 0.35 9.98 19.78
N SER A 101 -0.74 9.59 19.11
CA SER A 101 -0.67 8.65 18.00
C SER A 101 -0.09 9.35 16.78
N ILE A 102 0.93 8.74 16.20
CA ILE A 102 1.57 9.20 14.97
C ILE A 102 1.70 8.03 14.01
N PHE A 103 2.19 8.31 12.81
CA PHE A 103 2.62 7.27 11.87
C PHE A 103 4.10 7.39 11.59
N LEU A 104 4.80 6.26 11.71
CA LEU A 104 6.15 6.13 11.16
C LEU A 104 5.96 5.83 9.68
N CYS A 105 6.55 6.62 8.81
CA CYS A 105 6.28 6.60 7.38
C CYS A 105 7.48 6.09 6.58
N TRP A 106 7.23 5.08 5.76
CA TRP A 106 8.24 4.47 4.92
C TRP A 106 7.77 4.43 3.48
N ARG A 107 8.70 4.64 2.56
CA ARG A 107 8.43 4.52 1.12
C ARG A 107 9.37 3.51 0.51
N LEU A 108 8.87 2.69 -0.42
CA LEU A 108 9.67 1.71 -1.15
C LEU A 108 10.90 2.38 -1.76
N GLY A 109 12.07 1.82 -1.48
CA GLY A 109 13.36 2.37 -1.87
C GLY A 109 14.15 3.00 -0.73
N GLU A 110 13.50 3.34 0.36
CA GLU A 110 14.18 3.82 1.56
C GLU A 110 14.76 2.62 2.33
N GLU A 111 16.01 2.74 2.77
CA GLU A 111 16.70 1.63 3.45
C GLU A 111 16.16 1.38 4.85
N SER A 112 15.69 2.45 5.50
CA SER A 112 15.15 2.38 6.86
C SER A 112 14.06 3.43 7.00
N ILE A 113 13.30 3.34 8.10
CA ILE A 113 12.28 4.32 8.41
C ILE A 113 12.96 5.54 9.02
N GLU A 114 12.90 6.65 8.30
CA GLU A 114 13.56 7.90 8.70
C GLU A 114 12.58 9.07 8.80
N HIS A 115 11.28 8.83 8.61
CA HIS A 115 10.25 9.86 8.59
C HIS A 115 9.05 9.45 9.41
N TRP A 116 8.32 10.44 9.87
CA TRP A 116 7.04 10.28 10.57
C TRP A 116 6.09 11.39 10.14
N HIS A 117 4.81 11.23 10.41
CA HIS A 117 3.84 12.30 10.23
C HIS A 117 2.72 12.18 11.26
N GLU A 118 2.01 13.27 11.48
CA GLU A 118 0.80 13.26 12.30
C GLU A 118 -0.24 12.38 11.63
N ARG A 119 -1.25 11.94 12.38
CA ARG A 119 -2.24 11.01 11.85
C ARG A 119 -2.94 11.52 10.60
N ASP A 120 -3.16 12.83 10.48
CA ASP A 120 -3.82 13.46 9.35
C ASP A 120 -2.87 14.17 8.40
N GLY A 121 -1.57 14.09 8.66
CA GLY A 121 -0.57 14.79 7.88
C GLY A 121 -0.26 14.17 6.52
N GLY A 122 -0.32 12.86 6.42
CA GLY A 122 -0.01 12.14 5.20
C GLY A 122 1.42 12.36 4.72
N PHE A 123 1.71 11.96 3.48
CA PHE A 123 3.05 12.07 2.91
C PHE A 123 3.53 13.52 2.85
N ALA A 124 2.64 14.47 2.54
CA ALA A 124 2.99 15.88 2.46
C ALA A 124 3.42 16.47 3.81
N GLY A 125 2.97 15.87 4.91
CA GLY A 125 3.33 16.28 6.27
C GLY A 125 4.51 15.53 6.85
N ARG A 126 5.26 14.79 6.05
CA ARG A 126 6.42 14.00 6.47
C ARG A 126 7.47 14.85 7.15
N GLN A 127 7.96 14.36 8.28
CA GLN A 127 9.02 15.01 9.03
C GLN A 127 10.13 14.02 9.32
N SER A 128 11.36 14.51 9.43
CA SER A 128 12.51 13.66 9.73
C SER A 128 12.47 13.20 11.20
N ILE A 129 12.69 11.91 11.41
CA ILE A 129 12.82 11.35 12.76
C ILE A 129 14.04 11.93 13.47
N GLY A 130 15.10 12.27 12.73
CA GLY A 130 16.28 12.90 13.31
C GLY A 130 16.03 14.22 14.01
N ALA A 131 14.92 14.92 13.68
CA ALA A 131 14.53 16.17 14.32
C ALA A 131 13.73 15.93 15.62
N LEU A 132 13.37 14.68 15.93
CA LEU A 132 12.62 14.31 17.12
C LEU A 132 13.43 13.36 17.98
N GLU A 133 13.29 13.51 19.30
CA GLU A 133 13.79 12.52 20.22
C GLU A 133 12.66 11.54 20.54
N PHE A 134 12.81 10.30 20.07
CA PHE A 134 11.93 9.23 20.46
C PHE A 134 12.55 8.49 21.65
N ALA A 135 11.81 8.41 22.74
CA ALA A 135 12.28 7.71 23.92
C ALA A 135 12.49 6.21 23.68
N ASP A 136 11.80 5.67 22.69
CA ASP A 136 11.72 4.24 22.39
C ASP A 136 12.25 3.88 20.99
N ARG A 137 13.27 4.56 20.54
CA ARG A 137 13.93 4.25 19.27
C ARG A 137 14.38 2.81 19.13
#